data_7c0bf15137f63b7f8c16a22a79c2847b
#
_entry.id   7c0bf15137f63b7f8c16a22a79c2847b
#
_cell.length_a   1.000
_cell.length_b   1.000
_cell.length_c   1.000
_cell.angle_alpha   90.00
_cell.angle_beta   90.00
_cell.angle_gamma   90.00
#
_symmetry.space_group_name_H-M   'P 1'
#
loop_
_entity.id
_entity.type
_entity.pdbx_description
1 polymer ?
#
loop_
_entity_poly.entity_id
_entity_poly.type
_entity_poly.pdbx_seq_one_letter_code
_entity_poly.pdbx_strand_id
1 'polypeptide(L)'
;KSKTIILAQANINQNNNWEYNESEHYMRLIPTQPTIGGPDKIEVAEFFYYGCIHCMTFEPIINSWKKDIPDNVRFVRVPALWNPLLKLHGRMYYTKEVLTENGKLKDPDGFRARIFKEWHNKKNYMTSETEIQKIFIDFGVSEDDFKKTFASFEVAQKLRLADDLARRYSISSTPSMVVNGKYRTGAGEAGSYPSLMKVIDELIARETIR
;
A
#
# COMPACT_ATOMS: atom_id res chain seq x y z
N LYS A 1 -37.21 -46.88 18.01
CA LYS A 1 -36.10 -46.32 18.84
C LYS A 1 -35.29 -45.41 17.96
N SER A 2 -35.57 -44.08 18.01
CA SER A 2 -34.81 -43.03 17.32
C SER A 2 -33.47 -42.80 18.04
N LYS A 3 -32.39 -42.95 17.32
CA LYS A 3 -31.06 -42.49 17.80
C LYS A 3 -30.92 -41.01 17.46
N THR A 4 -31.02 -40.18 18.47
CA THR A 4 -30.66 -38.77 18.41
C THR A 4 -29.14 -38.69 18.26
N ILE A 5 -28.65 -38.29 17.09
CA ILE A 5 -27.25 -37.96 16.89
C ILE A 5 -27.06 -36.57 17.51
N ILE A 6 -26.45 -36.50 18.66
CA ILE A 6 -25.94 -35.25 19.22
C ILE A 6 -24.69 -34.91 18.45
N LEU A 7 -24.84 -34.00 17.51
CA LEU A 7 -23.67 -33.30 16.92
C LEU A 7 -23.05 -32.49 18.05
N ALA A 8 -21.96 -33.01 18.60
CA ALA A 8 -21.06 -32.22 19.40
C ALA A 8 -20.54 -31.06 18.54
N GLN A 9 -21.07 -29.87 18.76
CA GLN A 9 -20.41 -28.66 18.31
C GLN A 9 -19.04 -28.65 19.00
N ALA A 10 -18.02 -29.02 18.24
CA ALA A 10 -16.66 -28.78 18.61
C ALA A 10 -16.52 -27.25 18.73
N ASN A 11 -16.57 -26.77 19.96
CA ASN A 11 -16.06 -25.45 20.32
C ASN A 11 -14.57 -25.48 19.97
N ILE A 12 -14.24 -25.06 18.75
CA ILE A 12 -12.89 -24.67 18.42
C ILE A 12 -12.69 -23.31 19.10
N ASN A 13 -12.57 -23.32 20.39
CA ASN A 13 -11.85 -22.30 21.14
C ASN A 13 -10.38 -22.51 20.79
N GLN A 14 -9.99 -22.08 19.57
CA GLN A 14 -8.61 -21.73 19.34
C GLN A 14 -8.38 -20.48 20.20
N ASN A 15 -7.84 -20.67 21.40
CA ASN A 15 -7.16 -19.63 22.13
C ASN A 15 -5.92 -19.22 21.32
N ASN A 16 -6.14 -18.57 20.19
CA ASN A 16 -5.11 -17.79 19.54
C ASN A 16 -4.86 -16.60 20.47
N ASN A 17 -3.83 -16.70 21.26
CA ASN A 17 -3.43 -15.65 22.18
C ASN A 17 -2.82 -14.51 21.35
N TRP A 18 -3.70 -13.72 20.69
CA TRP A 18 -3.32 -12.58 19.90
C TRP A 18 -2.76 -11.48 20.81
N GLU A 19 -1.61 -10.92 20.45
CA GLU A 19 -0.93 -9.90 21.22
C GLU A 19 -1.56 -8.51 21.02
N TYR A 20 -2.09 -8.25 19.81
CA TYR A 20 -2.56 -6.91 19.43
C TYR A 20 -4.09 -6.81 19.45
N ASN A 21 -4.59 -5.68 19.96
CA ASN A 21 -6.01 -5.44 20.20
C ASN A 21 -6.61 -4.40 19.25
N GLU A 22 -7.88 -4.64 18.87
CA GLU A 22 -8.70 -3.65 18.15
C GLU A 22 -8.89 -2.40 19.00
N SER A 23 -8.97 -1.24 18.37
CA SER A 23 -9.09 0.09 18.98
C SER A 23 -7.83 0.60 19.69
N GLU A 24 -6.84 -0.22 19.91
CA GLU A 24 -5.55 0.15 20.48
C GLU A 24 -4.45 0.13 19.41
N HIS A 25 -4.26 -1.02 18.76
CA HIS A 25 -3.19 -1.26 17.80
C HIS A 25 -3.66 -1.22 16.34
N TYR A 26 -4.93 -1.40 16.09
CA TYR A 26 -5.56 -1.30 14.78
C TYR A 26 -7.05 -1.00 14.90
N MET A 27 -7.63 -0.53 13.79
CA MET A 27 -9.08 -0.33 13.65
C MET A 27 -9.64 -1.28 12.61
N ARG A 28 -10.80 -1.87 12.89
CA ARG A 28 -11.52 -2.68 11.92
C ARG A 28 -12.35 -1.79 11.00
N LEU A 29 -12.29 -2.06 9.70
CA LEU A 29 -13.18 -1.46 8.70
C LEU A 29 -14.48 -2.28 8.65
N ILE A 30 -15.60 -1.63 8.87
CA ILE A 30 -16.92 -2.25 8.86
C ILE A 30 -17.82 -1.47 7.89
N PRO A 31 -18.32 -2.12 6.83
CA PRO A 31 -18.01 -3.49 6.39
C PRO A 31 -16.58 -3.63 5.89
N THR A 32 -16.09 -4.88 5.75
CA THR A 32 -14.84 -5.17 5.06
C THR A 32 -14.92 -4.64 3.63
N GLN A 33 -13.85 -4.00 3.17
CA GLN A 33 -13.78 -3.35 1.87
C GLN A 33 -13.05 -4.23 0.84
N PRO A 34 -13.30 -4.01 -0.46
CA PRO A 34 -12.56 -4.73 -1.50
C PRO A 34 -11.07 -4.37 -1.48
N THR A 35 -10.24 -5.28 -1.97
CA THR A 35 -8.80 -5.10 -2.18
C THR A 35 -8.51 -4.77 -3.65
N ILE A 36 -7.31 -4.27 -3.94
CA ILE A 36 -6.89 -3.91 -5.30
C ILE A 36 -6.75 -5.14 -6.17
N GLY A 37 -6.06 -6.16 -5.66
CA GLY A 37 -5.72 -7.36 -6.43
C GLY A 37 -6.74 -8.49 -6.35
N GLY A 38 -7.83 -8.33 -5.59
CA GLY A 38 -8.86 -9.37 -5.42
C GLY A 38 -8.57 -10.36 -4.28
N PRO A 39 -9.41 -11.41 -4.15
CA PRO A 39 -9.45 -12.25 -2.95
C PRO A 39 -8.45 -13.42 -2.94
N ASP A 40 -7.63 -13.57 -3.98
CA ASP A 40 -6.69 -14.69 -4.15
C ASP A 40 -5.54 -14.66 -3.15
N LYS A 41 -5.19 -13.49 -2.63
CA LYS A 41 -4.12 -13.28 -1.64
C LYS A 41 -4.57 -12.33 -0.55
N ILE A 42 -3.91 -12.41 0.60
CA ILE A 42 -4.02 -11.41 1.67
C ILE A 42 -3.27 -10.16 1.20
N GLU A 43 -3.99 -9.05 1.06
CA GLU A 43 -3.39 -7.81 0.59
C GLU A 43 -2.96 -6.92 1.75
N VAL A 44 -1.73 -6.44 1.70
CA VAL A 44 -1.20 -5.40 2.59
C VAL A 44 -0.98 -4.16 1.75
N ALA A 45 -1.76 -3.11 2.00
CA ALA A 45 -1.69 -1.85 1.30
C ALA A 45 -1.01 -0.77 2.16
N GLU A 46 -0.02 -0.09 1.59
CA GLU A 46 0.61 1.10 2.17
C GLU A 46 0.08 2.35 1.47
N PHE A 47 -0.57 3.24 2.21
CA PHE A 47 -0.93 4.58 1.75
C PHE A 47 0.20 5.55 2.07
N PHE A 48 0.67 6.28 1.08
CA PHE A 48 1.85 7.14 1.18
C PHE A 48 1.74 8.39 0.29
N TYR A 49 2.64 9.35 0.46
CA TYR A 49 2.98 10.33 -0.58
C TYR A 49 4.47 10.70 -0.46
N TYR A 50 5.07 11.12 -1.57
CA TYR A 50 6.53 11.35 -1.63
C TYR A 50 7.03 12.49 -0.73
N GLY A 51 6.19 13.51 -0.49
CA GLY A 51 6.51 14.60 0.42
C GLY A 51 6.42 14.26 1.92
N CYS A 52 5.93 13.06 2.25
CA CYS A 52 5.81 12.58 3.61
C CYS A 52 7.16 12.10 4.15
N ILE A 53 7.74 12.83 5.12
CA ILE A 53 9.02 12.45 5.74
C ILE A 53 8.92 11.09 6.47
N HIS A 54 7.79 10.81 7.10
CA HIS A 54 7.55 9.53 7.77
C HIS A 54 7.49 8.36 6.79
N CYS A 55 6.94 8.58 5.59
CA CYS A 55 6.94 7.57 4.53
C CYS A 55 8.37 7.29 4.05
N MET A 56 9.21 8.32 3.89
CA MET A 56 10.62 8.16 3.54
C MET A 56 11.37 7.39 4.63
N THR A 57 11.16 7.72 5.89
CA THR A 57 11.80 7.04 7.04
C THR A 57 11.37 5.56 7.13
N PHE A 58 10.13 5.26 6.72
CA PHE A 58 9.57 3.90 6.73
C PHE A 58 10.11 3.01 5.60
N GLU A 59 10.60 3.58 4.49
CA GLU A 59 11.06 2.82 3.31
C GLU A 59 12.05 1.67 3.63
N PRO A 60 13.13 1.86 4.40
CA PRO A 60 14.04 0.76 4.70
C PRO A 60 13.39 -0.40 5.43
N ILE A 61 12.45 -0.11 6.32
CA ILE A 61 11.75 -1.10 7.14
C ILE A 61 10.79 -1.91 6.26
N ILE A 62 9.94 -1.25 5.48
CA ILE A 62 9.00 -1.93 4.60
C ILE A 62 9.70 -2.70 3.47
N ASN A 63 10.80 -2.17 2.94
CA ASN A 63 11.56 -2.85 1.91
C ASN A 63 12.28 -4.10 2.44
N SER A 64 12.72 -4.09 3.70
CA SER A 64 13.24 -5.30 4.36
C SER A 64 12.14 -6.34 4.55
N TRP A 65 11.00 -5.94 5.11
CA TRP A 65 9.85 -6.82 5.34
C TRP A 65 9.34 -7.47 4.05
N LYS A 66 9.26 -6.71 2.96
CA LYS A 66 8.81 -7.21 1.64
C LYS A 66 9.60 -8.40 1.10
N LYS A 67 10.86 -8.56 1.52
CA LYS A 67 11.72 -9.67 1.04
C LYS A 67 11.28 -11.02 1.57
N ASP A 68 10.62 -11.02 2.72
CA ASP A 68 10.29 -12.22 3.50
C ASP A 68 8.77 -12.48 3.58
N ILE A 69 7.95 -11.74 2.82
CA ILE A 69 6.50 -11.96 2.83
C ILE A 69 6.14 -13.33 2.23
N PRO A 70 5.17 -14.06 2.82
CA PRO A 70 4.69 -15.33 2.30
C PRO A 70 4.06 -15.21 0.90
N ASP A 71 4.07 -16.29 0.13
CA ASP A 71 3.50 -16.33 -1.23
C ASP A 71 2.01 -16.02 -1.29
N ASN A 72 1.28 -16.26 -0.21
CA ASN A 72 -0.14 -15.93 -0.08
C ASN A 72 -0.42 -14.48 0.31
N VAL A 73 0.62 -13.65 0.44
CA VAL A 73 0.52 -12.22 0.74
C VAL A 73 0.92 -11.40 -0.48
N ARG A 74 0.16 -10.34 -0.73
CA ARG A 74 0.47 -9.33 -1.75
C ARG A 74 0.66 -7.97 -1.10
N PHE A 75 1.80 -7.33 -1.38
CA PHE A 75 2.05 -5.95 -0.97
C PHE A 75 1.74 -4.99 -2.12
N VAL A 76 0.98 -3.93 -1.83
CA VAL A 76 0.67 -2.86 -2.78
C VAL A 76 0.87 -1.50 -2.15
N ARG A 77 1.18 -0.49 -2.96
CA ARG A 77 1.23 0.90 -2.55
C ARG A 77 0.13 1.71 -3.20
N VAL A 78 -0.42 2.65 -2.45
CA VAL A 78 -1.50 3.53 -2.90
C VAL A 78 -1.11 4.98 -2.58
N PRO A 79 -0.95 5.84 -3.58
CA PRO A 79 -0.64 7.24 -3.33
C PRO A 79 -1.85 7.97 -2.76
N ALA A 80 -1.64 8.81 -1.74
CA ALA A 80 -2.64 9.75 -1.26
C ALA A 80 -2.80 10.90 -2.27
N LEU A 81 -4.05 11.33 -2.50
CA LEU A 81 -4.42 12.26 -3.57
C LEU A 81 -5.17 13.50 -3.04
N TRP A 82 -4.81 13.98 -1.86
CA TRP A 82 -5.57 14.98 -1.11
C TRP A 82 -5.57 16.39 -1.69
N ASN A 83 -4.62 16.71 -2.56
CA ASN A 83 -4.51 18.02 -3.19
C ASN A 83 -3.96 17.89 -4.62
N PRO A 84 -3.96 18.98 -5.43
CA PRO A 84 -3.49 18.91 -6.83
C PRO A 84 -2.06 18.42 -7.00
N LEU A 85 -1.13 18.78 -6.10
CA LEU A 85 0.27 18.32 -6.17
C LEU A 85 0.37 16.82 -5.89
N LEU A 86 -0.35 16.34 -4.88
CA LEU A 86 -0.39 14.90 -4.58
C LEU A 86 -1.05 14.11 -5.72
N LYS A 87 -2.06 14.66 -6.38
CA LYS A 87 -2.66 14.05 -7.58
C LYS A 87 -1.66 13.96 -8.74
N LEU A 88 -0.86 15.00 -8.96
CA LEU A 88 0.22 14.99 -9.94
C LEU A 88 1.25 13.90 -9.63
N HIS A 89 1.66 13.78 -8.36
CA HIS A 89 2.59 12.75 -7.90
C HIS A 89 1.98 11.34 -7.90
N GLY A 90 0.71 11.20 -7.65
CA GLY A 90 -0.02 9.95 -7.83
C GLY A 90 -0.02 9.48 -9.28
N ARG A 91 -0.20 10.42 -10.22
CA ARG A 91 -0.08 10.15 -11.65
C ARG A 91 1.35 9.71 -12.02
N MET A 92 2.38 10.38 -11.50
CA MET A 92 3.78 9.96 -11.62
C MET A 92 3.99 8.54 -11.10
N TYR A 93 3.47 8.23 -9.92
CA TYR A 93 3.56 6.90 -9.31
C TYR A 93 2.97 5.82 -10.22
N TYR A 94 1.74 5.99 -10.70
CA TYR A 94 1.11 4.99 -11.57
C TYR A 94 1.71 4.93 -12.96
N THR A 95 2.22 6.03 -13.50
CA THR A 95 3.03 6.03 -14.73
C THR A 95 4.26 5.14 -14.56
N LYS A 96 4.97 5.27 -13.44
CA LYS A 96 6.10 4.41 -13.09
C LYS A 96 5.68 2.94 -13.00
N GLU A 97 4.55 2.64 -12.35
CA GLU A 97 4.05 1.26 -12.25
C GLU A 97 3.78 0.65 -13.63
N VAL A 98 3.02 1.34 -14.48
CA VAL A 98 2.68 0.86 -15.84
C VAL A 98 3.93 0.70 -16.70
N LEU A 99 4.86 1.65 -16.67
CA LEU A 99 6.11 1.54 -17.43
C LEU A 99 7.03 0.42 -16.92
N THR A 100 6.97 0.11 -15.64
CA THR A 100 7.69 -1.04 -15.07
C THR A 100 7.07 -2.36 -15.53
N GLU A 101 5.76 -2.49 -15.45
CA GLU A 101 5.01 -3.68 -15.91
C GLU A 101 5.25 -3.95 -17.40
N ASN A 102 5.34 -2.90 -18.22
CA ASN A 102 5.61 -3.00 -19.67
C ASN A 102 7.11 -3.14 -20.01
N GLY A 103 7.97 -3.22 -19.01
CA GLY A 103 9.42 -3.38 -19.20
C GLY A 103 10.13 -2.14 -19.76
N LYS A 104 9.49 -0.96 -19.73
CA LYS A 104 10.06 0.30 -20.19
C LYS A 104 10.89 1.01 -19.13
N LEU A 105 10.57 0.83 -17.85
CA LEU A 105 11.34 1.32 -16.71
C LEU A 105 11.97 0.12 -15.99
N LYS A 106 13.32 0.07 -15.96
CA LYS A 106 14.07 -1.12 -15.50
C LYS A 106 14.42 -1.12 -14.03
N ASP A 107 14.47 0.05 -13.39
CA ASP A 107 14.86 0.21 -11.98
C ASP A 107 13.78 1.00 -11.21
N PRO A 108 12.64 0.37 -10.88
CA PRO A 108 11.56 1.03 -10.16
C PRO A 108 11.93 1.42 -8.72
N ASP A 109 12.80 0.68 -8.06
CA ASP A 109 13.23 0.97 -6.70
C ASP A 109 14.19 2.17 -6.66
N GLY A 110 15.13 2.22 -7.60
CA GLY A 110 16.01 3.38 -7.79
C GLY A 110 15.21 4.64 -8.18
N PHE A 111 14.19 4.51 -9.02
CA PHE A 111 13.28 5.61 -9.35
C PHE A 111 12.59 6.15 -8.09
N ARG A 112 12.01 5.26 -7.27
CA ARG A 112 11.34 5.65 -6.02
C ARG A 112 12.30 6.37 -5.06
N ALA A 113 13.49 5.82 -4.87
CA ALA A 113 14.52 6.45 -4.04
C ALA A 113 14.92 7.85 -4.58
N ARG A 114 15.03 7.99 -5.91
CA ARG A 114 15.32 9.27 -6.55
C ARG A 114 14.22 10.30 -6.26
N ILE A 115 12.93 9.94 -6.32
CA ILE A 115 11.83 10.87 -6.06
C ILE A 115 11.86 11.38 -4.62
N PHE A 116 12.05 10.50 -3.63
CA PHE A 116 12.21 10.93 -2.24
C PHE A 116 13.40 11.88 -2.06
N LYS A 117 14.53 11.60 -2.72
CA LYS A 117 15.72 12.46 -2.69
C LYS A 117 15.47 13.82 -3.33
N GLU A 118 14.77 13.88 -4.46
CA GLU A 118 14.39 15.14 -5.09
C GLU A 118 13.61 16.02 -4.12
N TRP A 119 12.57 15.46 -3.50
CA TRP A 119 11.72 16.20 -2.56
C TRP A 119 12.45 16.62 -1.30
N HIS A 120 13.01 15.66 -0.56
CA HIS A 120 13.49 15.89 0.81
C HIS A 120 14.90 16.50 0.87
N ASN A 121 15.79 16.11 -0.04
CA ASN A 121 17.17 16.54 -0.02
C ASN A 121 17.43 17.74 -0.95
N LYS A 122 16.90 17.71 -2.18
CA LYS A 122 17.16 18.74 -3.18
C LYS A 122 16.13 19.86 -3.20
N LYS A 123 15.01 19.72 -2.47
CA LYS A 123 13.88 20.65 -2.46
C LYS A 123 13.27 20.87 -3.86
N ASN A 124 13.44 19.89 -4.72
CA ASN A 124 12.77 19.83 -6.00
C ASN A 124 11.40 19.14 -5.82
N TYR A 125 10.34 19.90 -5.84
CA TYR A 125 8.99 19.42 -5.54
C TYR A 125 8.25 18.86 -6.76
N MET A 126 8.90 18.85 -7.94
CA MET A 126 8.34 18.27 -9.17
C MET A 126 6.90 18.74 -9.43
N THR A 127 6.75 20.05 -9.57
CA THR A 127 5.44 20.71 -9.63
C THR A 127 4.83 20.72 -11.03
N SER A 128 5.52 20.18 -12.03
CA SER A 128 5.07 20.11 -13.42
C SER A 128 5.36 18.76 -14.06
N GLU A 129 4.56 18.43 -15.07
CA GLU A 129 4.79 17.24 -15.92
C GLU A 129 6.19 17.25 -16.55
N THR A 130 6.68 18.41 -16.97
CA THR A 130 8.01 18.56 -17.59
C THR A 130 9.13 18.18 -16.61
N GLU A 131 9.04 18.59 -15.35
CA GLU A 131 10.03 18.22 -14.32
C GLU A 131 10.01 16.72 -14.05
N ILE A 132 8.80 16.14 -13.98
CA ILE A 132 8.61 14.70 -13.81
C ILE A 132 9.17 13.93 -14.99
N GLN A 133 8.87 14.34 -16.23
CA GLN A 133 9.36 13.71 -17.45
C GLN A 133 10.88 13.60 -17.49
N LYS A 134 11.61 14.63 -17.06
CA LYS A 134 13.08 14.63 -17.00
C LYS A 134 13.60 13.47 -16.16
N ILE A 135 12.95 13.18 -15.02
CA ILE A 135 13.37 12.08 -14.16
C ILE A 135 13.12 10.73 -14.84
N PHE A 136 11.98 10.55 -15.53
CA PHE A 136 11.75 9.33 -16.31
C PHE A 136 12.78 9.13 -17.42
N ILE A 137 13.18 10.20 -18.11
CA ILE A 137 14.24 10.15 -19.13
C ILE A 137 15.58 9.74 -18.51
N ASP A 138 15.93 10.23 -17.33
CA ASP A 138 17.13 9.82 -16.58
C ASP A 138 17.14 8.30 -16.27
N PHE A 139 15.98 7.67 -16.21
CA PHE A 139 15.79 6.23 -16.01
C PHE A 139 15.58 5.45 -17.31
N GLY A 140 15.88 6.06 -18.45
CA GLY A 140 15.88 5.39 -19.76
C GLY A 140 14.52 5.26 -20.42
N VAL A 141 13.49 5.93 -19.89
CA VAL A 141 12.16 5.98 -20.51
C VAL A 141 12.19 7.02 -21.65
N SER A 142 11.68 6.67 -22.82
CA SER A 142 11.56 7.63 -23.93
C SER A 142 10.49 8.69 -23.63
N GLU A 143 10.65 9.87 -24.22
CA GLU A 143 9.66 10.94 -24.11
C GLU A 143 8.26 10.50 -24.58
N ASP A 144 8.21 9.74 -25.67
CA ASP A 144 6.96 9.22 -26.23
C ASP A 144 6.28 8.21 -25.29
N ASP A 145 7.02 7.24 -24.76
CA ASP A 145 6.50 6.27 -23.80
C ASP A 145 6.00 6.98 -22.52
N PHE A 146 6.74 7.97 -22.02
CA PHE A 146 6.30 8.77 -20.88
C PHE A 146 4.99 9.49 -21.17
N LYS A 147 4.91 10.29 -22.22
CA LYS A 147 3.73 11.10 -22.57
C LYS A 147 2.48 10.23 -22.77
N LYS A 148 2.62 9.14 -23.53
CA LYS A 148 1.52 8.20 -23.77
C LYS A 148 1.02 7.57 -22.48
N THR A 149 1.91 7.11 -21.62
CA THR A 149 1.54 6.45 -20.36
C THR A 149 0.96 7.43 -19.37
N PHE A 150 1.60 8.59 -19.19
CA PHE A 150 1.17 9.63 -18.25
C PHE A 150 -0.25 10.14 -18.55
N ALA A 151 -0.62 10.25 -19.83
CA ALA A 151 -1.95 10.65 -20.27
C ALA A 151 -2.94 9.47 -20.44
N SER A 152 -2.52 8.24 -20.17
CA SER A 152 -3.31 7.05 -20.47
C SER A 152 -4.57 6.92 -19.61
N PHE A 153 -5.57 6.25 -20.19
CA PHE A 153 -6.78 5.86 -19.47
C PHE A 153 -6.46 4.90 -18.30
N GLU A 154 -5.49 4.01 -18.48
CA GLU A 154 -5.06 3.07 -17.45
C GLU A 154 -4.56 3.80 -16.19
N VAL A 155 -3.68 4.78 -16.34
CA VAL A 155 -3.20 5.61 -15.21
C VAL A 155 -4.36 6.39 -14.57
N ALA A 156 -5.26 6.93 -15.38
CA ALA A 156 -6.45 7.62 -14.86
C ALA A 156 -7.38 6.70 -14.07
N GLN A 157 -7.54 5.45 -14.49
CA GLN A 157 -8.32 4.44 -13.75
C GLN A 157 -7.67 4.08 -12.41
N LYS A 158 -6.36 3.86 -12.40
CA LYS A 158 -5.60 3.57 -11.17
C LYS A 158 -5.72 4.72 -10.17
N LEU A 159 -5.70 5.98 -10.62
CA LEU A 159 -5.92 7.15 -9.77
C LEU A 159 -7.33 7.19 -9.16
N ARG A 160 -8.36 6.88 -9.95
CA ARG A 160 -9.74 6.83 -9.44
C ARG A 160 -9.91 5.74 -8.39
N LEU A 161 -9.32 4.57 -8.61
CA LEU A 161 -9.35 3.48 -7.65
C LEU A 161 -8.62 3.87 -6.35
N ALA A 162 -7.45 4.49 -6.44
CA ALA A 162 -6.70 4.97 -5.28
C ALA A 162 -7.51 5.95 -4.43
N ASP A 163 -8.16 6.92 -5.06
CA ASP A 163 -9.01 7.90 -4.38
C ASP A 163 -10.23 7.24 -3.72
N ASP A 164 -10.89 6.30 -4.40
CA ASP A 164 -12.02 5.55 -3.87
C ASP A 164 -11.61 4.69 -2.65
N LEU A 165 -10.50 3.97 -2.75
CA LEU A 165 -9.98 3.14 -1.65
C LEU A 165 -9.57 3.98 -0.44
N ALA A 166 -8.92 5.13 -0.64
CA ALA A 166 -8.56 6.03 0.45
C ALA A 166 -9.80 6.47 1.25
N ARG A 167 -10.91 6.75 0.58
CA ARG A 167 -12.19 7.05 1.24
C ARG A 167 -12.77 5.83 1.94
N ARG A 168 -12.86 4.69 1.27
CA ARG A 168 -13.42 3.44 1.83
C ARG A 168 -12.65 2.95 3.05
N TYR A 169 -11.34 3.11 3.05
CA TYR A 169 -10.46 2.71 4.16
C TYR A 169 -10.33 3.81 5.22
N SER A 170 -11.00 4.96 5.03
CA SER A 170 -10.94 6.12 5.92
C SER A 170 -9.50 6.58 6.19
N ILE A 171 -8.69 6.66 5.12
CA ILE A 171 -7.30 7.09 5.20
C ILE A 171 -7.23 8.61 5.39
N SER A 172 -6.65 9.06 6.49
CA SER A 172 -6.49 10.48 6.85
C SER A 172 -5.06 10.90 7.13
N SER A 173 -4.14 9.95 7.16
CA SER A 173 -2.71 10.18 7.41
C SER A 173 -1.84 9.18 6.68
N THR A 174 -0.53 9.48 6.58
CA THR A 174 0.46 8.59 5.97
C THR A 174 1.73 8.51 6.83
N PRO A 175 2.45 7.38 6.79
CA PRO A 175 2.04 6.12 6.20
C PRO A 175 0.87 5.48 6.96
N SER A 176 -0.10 4.93 6.25
CA SER A 176 -1.17 4.10 6.82
C SER A 176 -1.16 2.74 6.14
N MET A 177 -1.38 1.70 6.93
CA MET A 177 -1.39 0.32 6.45
C MET A 177 -2.79 -0.27 6.56
N VAL A 178 -3.19 -1.02 5.53
CA VAL A 178 -4.46 -1.74 5.55
C VAL A 178 -4.23 -3.20 5.17
N VAL A 179 -4.66 -4.11 6.03
CA VAL A 179 -4.56 -5.55 5.79
C VAL A 179 -5.93 -6.07 5.32
N ASN A 180 -5.93 -6.62 4.13
CA ASN A 180 -7.04 -7.34 3.49
C ASN A 180 -8.36 -6.53 3.40
N GLY A 181 -8.28 -5.21 3.25
CA GLY A 181 -9.45 -4.32 3.24
C GLY A 181 -10.24 -4.32 4.55
N LYS A 182 -9.66 -4.83 5.63
CA LYS A 182 -10.36 -5.14 6.88
C LYS A 182 -9.77 -4.47 8.11
N TYR A 183 -8.46 -4.35 8.18
CA TYR A 183 -7.75 -3.79 9.33
C TYR A 183 -6.89 -2.62 8.89
N ARG A 184 -7.10 -1.46 9.49
CA ARG A 184 -6.28 -0.27 9.31
C ARG A 184 -5.40 -0.04 10.53
N THR A 185 -4.12 0.23 10.31
CA THR A 185 -3.15 0.52 11.38
C THR A 185 -2.08 1.50 10.89
N GLY A 186 -1.28 2.01 11.80
CA GLY A 186 -0.16 2.91 11.54
C GLY A 186 0.81 2.93 12.71
N ALA A 187 1.92 3.65 12.58
CA ALA A 187 2.92 3.73 13.63
C ALA A 187 2.42 4.42 14.90
N GLY A 188 1.41 5.30 14.77
CA GLY A 188 0.76 5.95 15.92
C GLY A 188 0.06 4.94 16.83
N GLU A 189 -0.71 4.04 16.25
CA GLU A 189 -1.44 2.98 16.96
C GLU A 189 -0.49 1.88 17.44
N ALA A 190 0.48 1.49 16.62
CA ALA A 190 1.42 0.43 16.95
C ALA A 190 2.57 0.87 17.87
N GLY A 191 2.78 2.18 18.05
CA GLY A 191 3.80 2.76 18.93
C GLY A 191 5.15 3.03 18.25
N SER A 192 5.52 2.27 17.22
CA SER A 192 6.74 2.46 16.43
C SER A 192 6.64 1.75 15.08
N TYR A 193 7.54 2.03 14.13
CA TYR A 193 7.59 1.30 12.87
C TYR A 193 7.93 -0.20 13.03
N PRO A 194 8.90 -0.61 13.85
CA PRO A 194 9.12 -2.02 14.12
C PRO A 194 7.91 -2.74 14.74
N SER A 195 7.20 -2.08 15.66
CA SER A 195 5.95 -2.61 16.25
C SER A 195 4.84 -2.69 15.22
N LEU A 196 4.75 -1.70 14.30
CA LEU A 196 3.78 -1.72 13.20
C LEU A 196 3.94 -2.97 12.33
N MET A 197 5.16 -3.38 12.03
CA MET A 197 5.39 -4.60 11.24
C MET A 197 4.92 -5.86 11.98
N LYS A 198 5.11 -5.92 13.29
CA LYS A 198 4.59 -7.03 14.12
C LYS A 198 3.06 -7.08 14.16
N VAL A 199 2.40 -5.92 14.26
CA VAL A 199 0.94 -5.81 14.15
C VAL A 199 0.48 -6.33 12.80
N ILE A 200 1.12 -5.93 11.71
CA ILE A 200 0.79 -6.38 10.34
C ILE A 200 0.96 -7.89 10.21
N ASP A 201 2.06 -8.45 10.70
CA ASP A 201 2.33 -9.90 10.65
C ASP A 201 1.25 -10.69 11.40
N GLU A 202 0.82 -10.21 12.58
CA GLU A 202 -0.27 -10.84 13.31
C GLU A 202 -1.61 -10.73 12.57
N LEU A 203 -1.91 -9.59 11.96
CA LEU A 203 -3.14 -9.40 11.17
C LEU A 203 -3.16 -10.32 9.93
N ILE A 204 -2.01 -10.51 9.28
CA ILE A 204 -1.85 -11.50 8.20
C ILE A 204 -2.13 -12.92 8.73
N ALA A 205 -1.55 -13.28 9.87
CA ALA A 205 -1.76 -14.59 10.49
C ALA A 205 -3.24 -14.83 10.80
N ARG A 206 -3.96 -13.84 11.29
CA ARG A 206 -5.42 -13.92 11.53
C ARG A 206 -6.22 -14.18 10.26
N GLU A 207 -5.82 -13.62 9.13
CA GLU A 207 -6.48 -13.86 7.85
C GLU A 207 -6.09 -15.21 7.21
N THR A 208 -4.91 -15.74 7.53
CA THR A 208 -4.41 -17.03 7.01
C THR A 208 -5.17 -18.24 7.59
N ILE A 209 -5.63 -18.16 8.84
CA ILE A 209 -6.33 -19.27 9.53
C ILE A 209 -7.84 -19.31 9.31
N ARG A 210 -8.36 -18.49 8.42
CA ARG A 210 -9.75 -18.44 8.00
C ARG A 210 -9.93 -19.12 6.66
#